data_c25f86587ec422013cad606128a0de38
#
_entry.id   c25f86587ec422013cad606128a0de38
#
_cell.length_a   1.000
_cell.length_b   1.000
_cell.length_c   1.000
_cell.angle_alpha   90.00
_cell.angle_beta   90.00
_cell.angle_gamma   90.00
#
_symmetry.space_group_name_H-M   'P 1'
#
loop_
_entity.id
_entity.type
_entity.pdbx_description
1 polymer ?
#
loop_
_entity_poly.entity_id
_entity_poly.type
_entity_poly.pdbx_seq_one_letter_code
_entity_poly.pdbx_strand_id
1 'polypeptide(L)'
;MVVLCGCSVKRNNFFSRNYHQLTTRYNVYFNGDQALKSGIKHMENRHKEDYTHLLPVFVSNDEQTRSICSSDMDYVIEKAAKAIDKHSITAKPRRRKNKDSKNYQTFRKKKEFNNQLDKCYLLLGKAYFYKKKYTMANNTFRFIQRQYAEDEALMTEVSIWLFRSLTEMGRYEEAARIMDRLDGSTLKRKQREMVAAARTDFYVRQGMYEQAIPEAERLVRTCKSIKRKPRYNFLLSQLYVKENQDGAAKLALKKATRFNFNYEMVFNARIGMASAYQEGDAAVEKKLKKMLRDSRNEEFQDRIYYALANIENKRGNEEGAAGLYWKSVHASVDNDNQQALSFVKLGDY
;
A
#
# COMPACT_ATOMS: atom_id res chain seq x y z
N MET A 1 -9.20 -50.14 -20.92
CA MET A 1 -8.04 -49.32 -21.33
C MET A 1 -8.52 -47.87 -21.50
N VAL A 2 -8.42 -47.07 -20.46
CA VAL A 2 -8.80 -45.63 -20.51
C VAL A 2 -7.64 -44.91 -21.21
N VAL A 3 -7.83 -44.54 -22.46
CA VAL A 3 -6.89 -43.69 -23.19
C VAL A 3 -6.99 -42.29 -22.57
N LEU A 4 -6.08 -41.95 -21.67
CA LEU A 4 -5.83 -40.59 -21.22
C LEU A 4 -5.33 -39.77 -22.43
N CYS A 5 -6.23 -39.32 -23.28
CA CYS A 5 -5.93 -38.32 -24.27
C CYS A 5 -5.54 -37.04 -23.54
N GLY A 6 -4.27 -36.90 -23.17
CA GLY A 6 -3.75 -35.64 -22.62
C GLY A 6 -4.15 -34.48 -23.54
N CYS A 7 -4.90 -33.53 -23.03
CA CYS A 7 -5.29 -32.36 -23.78
C CYS A 7 -4.04 -31.54 -24.12
N SER A 8 -3.58 -31.64 -25.37
CA SER A 8 -2.37 -30.93 -25.82
C SER A 8 -2.64 -29.46 -26.07
N VAL A 9 -1.77 -28.58 -25.56
CA VAL A 9 -1.77 -27.13 -25.88
C VAL A 9 -1.59 -26.83 -27.38
N LYS A 10 -1.03 -27.81 -28.15
CA LYS A 10 -0.90 -27.71 -29.61
C LYS A 10 -2.24 -27.84 -30.34
N ARG A 11 -3.30 -28.28 -29.66
CA ARG A 11 -4.65 -28.43 -30.23
C ARG A 11 -5.57 -27.37 -29.66
N ASN A 12 -6.17 -26.56 -30.55
CA ASN A 12 -7.17 -25.56 -30.18
C ASN A 12 -8.59 -26.07 -30.55
N ASN A 13 -9.13 -26.96 -29.74
CA ASN A 13 -10.51 -27.42 -29.81
C ASN A 13 -11.24 -27.09 -28.49
N PHE A 14 -12.56 -27.30 -28.47
CA PHE A 14 -13.41 -27.00 -27.32
C PHE A 14 -12.93 -27.73 -26.05
N PHE A 15 -12.65 -29.01 -26.11
CA PHE A 15 -12.23 -29.80 -24.95
C PHE A 15 -10.86 -29.37 -24.43
N SER A 16 -9.88 -29.17 -25.32
CA SER A 16 -8.56 -28.70 -24.93
C SER A 16 -8.63 -27.34 -24.23
N ARG A 17 -9.36 -26.39 -24.79
CA ARG A 17 -9.53 -25.08 -24.16
C ARG A 17 -10.16 -25.18 -22.77
N ASN A 18 -11.28 -25.92 -22.64
CA ASN A 18 -11.95 -26.08 -21.37
C ASN A 18 -11.05 -26.72 -20.30
N TYR A 19 -10.36 -27.80 -20.66
CA TYR A 19 -9.43 -28.46 -19.77
C TYR A 19 -8.35 -27.48 -19.26
N HIS A 20 -7.65 -26.82 -20.16
CA HIS A 20 -6.59 -25.88 -19.78
C HIS A 20 -7.11 -24.67 -19.02
N GLN A 21 -8.29 -24.13 -19.36
CA GLN A 21 -8.91 -23.04 -18.64
C GLN A 21 -9.31 -23.43 -17.22
N LEU A 22 -9.95 -24.59 -17.03
CA LEU A 22 -10.36 -25.09 -15.74
C LEU A 22 -9.14 -25.38 -14.84
N THR A 23 -8.13 -26.06 -15.40
CA THR A 23 -6.88 -26.35 -14.67
C THR A 23 -6.16 -25.06 -14.27
N THR A 24 -6.03 -24.10 -15.19
CA THR A 24 -5.42 -22.81 -14.90
C THR A 24 -6.20 -22.06 -13.82
N ARG A 25 -7.54 -22.03 -13.91
CA ARG A 25 -8.38 -21.30 -12.97
C ARG A 25 -8.30 -21.85 -11.55
N TYR A 26 -8.50 -23.17 -11.39
CA TYR A 26 -8.69 -23.78 -10.07
C TYR A 26 -7.38 -24.24 -9.44
N ASN A 27 -6.46 -24.81 -10.20
CA ASN A 27 -5.21 -25.34 -9.61
C ASN A 27 -4.08 -24.33 -9.59
N VAL A 28 -4.04 -23.38 -10.53
CA VAL A 28 -2.91 -22.48 -10.64
C VAL A 28 -3.28 -21.07 -10.16
N TYR A 29 -4.27 -20.44 -10.81
CA TYR A 29 -4.63 -19.09 -10.46
C TYR A 29 -5.17 -18.98 -9.04
N PHE A 30 -6.11 -19.84 -8.64
CA PHE A 30 -6.70 -19.80 -7.30
C PHE A 30 -5.63 -19.96 -6.22
N ASN A 31 -4.76 -20.98 -6.33
CA ASN A 31 -3.71 -21.20 -5.33
C ASN A 31 -2.66 -20.09 -5.33
N GLY A 32 -2.30 -19.56 -6.51
CA GLY A 32 -1.41 -18.41 -6.63
C GLY A 32 -2.00 -17.13 -6.02
N ASP A 33 -3.28 -16.86 -6.24
CA ASP A 33 -3.99 -15.70 -5.67
C ASP A 33 -4.11 -15.81 -4.14
N GLN A 34 -4.36 -17.02 -3.60
CA GLN A 34 -4.36 -17.25 -2.16
C GLN A 34 -2.97 -17.02 -1.55
N ALA A 35 -1.91 -17.54 -2.18
CA ALA A 35 -0.53 -17.33 -1.73
C ALA A 35 -0.15 -15.83 -1.77
N LEU A 36 -0.50 -15.10 -2.84
CA LEU A 36 -0.28 -13.66 -2.92
C LEU A 36 -0.96 -12.92 -1.76
N LYS A 37 -2.24 -13.24 -1.50
CA LYS A 37 -3.00 -12.63 -0.39
C LYS A 37 -2.42 -12.99 0.98
N SER A 38 -1.98 -14.23 1.16
CA SER A 38 -1.33 -14.71 2.38
C SER A 38 -0.02 -13.96 2.63
N GLY A 39 0.84 -13.88 1.63
CA GLY A 39 2.11 -13.15 1.72
C GLY A 39 1.92 -11.67 2.06
N ILE A 40 0.95 -11.00 1.42
CA ILE A 40 0.61 -9.60 1.74
C ILE A 40 0.13 -9.49 3.20
N LYS A 41 -0.73 -10.40 3.65
CA LYS A 41 -1.24 -10.41 5.03
C LYS A 41 -0.12 -10.68 6.05
N HIS A 42 0.81 -11.60 5.75
CA HIS A 42 1.99 -11.85 6.60
C HIS A 42 2.84 -10.59 6.72
N MET A 43 3.09 -9.90 5.61
CA MET A 43 3.80 -8.65 5.57
C MET A 43 3.12 -7.57 6.42
N GLU A 44 1.80 -7.34 6.22
CA GLU A 44 1.02 -6.35 6.97
C GLU A 44 0.98 -6.65 8.49
N ASN A 45 0.91 -7.92 8.88
CA ASN A 45 0.83 -8.33 10.28
C ASN A 45 2.17 -8.25 11.03
N ARG A 46 3.29 -8.42 10.33
CA ARG A 46 4.64 -8.42 10.94
C ARG A 46 5.33 -7.07 10.87
N HIS A 47 4.85 -6.18 10.01
CA HIS A 47 5.40 -4.84 9.90
C HIS A 47 5.12 -4.04 11.17
N LYS A 48 6.16 -3.44 11.73
CA LYS A 48 6.08 -2.47 12.81
C LYS A 48 6.23 -1.07 12.23
N GLU A 49 5.25 -0.22 12.48
CA GLU A 49 5.28 1.17 12.02
C GLU A 49 6.18 2.01 12.90
N ASP A 50 7.02 2.82 12.32
CA ASP A 50 7.73 3.88 13.02
C ASP A 50 6.98 5.20 12.88
N TYR A 51 6.27 5.57 13.93
CA TYR A 51 5.45 6.77 13.96
C TYR A 51 6.26 8.06 14.17
N THR A 52 7.56 8.00 14.40
CA THR A 52 8.44 9.16 14.53
C THR A 52 8.84 9.70 13.15
N HIS A 53 8.78 8.87 12.13
CA HIS A 53 9.03 9.22 10.73
C HIS A 53 7.74 9.30 9.92
N LEU A 54 7.81 9.92 8.74
CA LEU A 54 6.70 9.90 7.80
C LEU A 54 6.40 8.46 7.39
N LEU A 55 5.17 8.01 7.69
CA LEU A 55 4.77 6.65 7.36
C LEU A 55 4.83 6.40 5.86
N PRO A 56 5.31 5.24 5.40
CA PRO A 56 5.19 4.86 4.01
C PRO A 56 3.71 4.71 3.64
N VAL A 57 3.32 5.11 2.45
CA VAL A 57 1.93 4.94 1.99
C VAL A 57 1.57 3.46 1.93
N PHE A 58 2.47 2.65 1.41
CA PHE A 58 2.35 1.20 1.38
C PHE A 58 3.35 0.55 2.33
N VAL A 59 2.88 -0.37 3.15
CA VAL A 59 3.73 -1.19 4.05
C VAL A 59 4.82 -1.94 3.27
N SER A 60 4.55 -2.32 2.01
CA SER A 60 5.52 -3.00 1.13
C SER A 60 6.77 -2.18 0.79
N ASN A 61 6.78 -0.89 1.11
CA ASN A 61 7.92 -0.01 0.80
C ASN A 61 9.07 -0.19 1.79
N ASP A 62 8.80 -0.73 2.97
CA ASP A 62 9.83 -1.06 3.96
C ASP A 62 10.73 -2.22 3.46
N GLU A 63 12.05 -2.08 3.68
CA GLU A 63 13.05 -3.09 3.26
C GLU A 63 12.85 -4.44 3.96
N GLN A 64 12.50 -4.41 5.24
CA GLN A 64 12.27 -5.61 6.05
C GLN A 64 11.09 -6.45 5.55
N THR A 65 10.10 -5.84 4.92
CA THR A 65 8.90 -6.53 4.44
C THR A 65 9.16 -7.49 3.29
N ARG A 66 10.26 -7.30 2.53
CA ARG A 66 10.66 -8.19 1.42
C ARG A 66 10.92 -9.61 1.89
N SER A 67 11.65 -9.80 2.99
CA SER A 67 11.99 -11.13 3.51
C SER A 67 10.74 -11.86 4.01
N ILE A 68 9.80 -11.13 4.61
CA ILE A 68 8.59 -11.68 5.22
C ILE A 68 7.68 -12.38 4.20
N CYS A 69 7.53 -11.83 3.00
CA CYS A 69 6.63 -12.38 1.98
C CYS A 69 7.35 -13.16 0.87
N SER A 70 8.69 -13.31 0.95
CA SER A 70 9.49 -13.85 -0.15
C SER A 70 9.06 -15.26 -0.58
N SER A 71 8.86 -16.18 0.35
CA SER A 71 8.47 -17.57 0.06
C SER A 71 7.08 -17.66 -0.59
N ASP A 72 6.10 -16.89 -0.09
CA ASP A 72 4.77 -16.83 -0.69
C ASP A 72 4.85 -16.33 -2.14
N MET A 73 5.67 -15.28 -2.38
CA MET A 73 5.84 -14.72 -3.73
C MET A 73 6.59 -15.68 -4.65
N ASP A 74 7.55 -16.45 -4.17
CA ASP A 74 8.23 -17.48 -4.97
C ASP A 74 7.25 -18.58 -5.41
N TYR A 75 6.36 -19.01 -4.52
CA TYR A 75 5.30 -19.94 -4.85
C TYR A 75 4.36 -19.38 -5.92
N VAL A 76 3.97 -18.09 -5.82
CA VAL A 76 3.14 -17.42 -6.86
C VAL A 76 3.85 -17.42 -8.20
N ILE A 77 5.14 -17.08 -8.22
CA ILE A 77 5.95 -17.05 -9.45
C ILE A 77 6.01 -18.45 -10.08
N GLU A 78 6.30 -19.49 -9.29
CA GLU A 78 6.34 -20.89 -9.77
C GLU A 78 4.99 -21.29 -10.39
N LYS A 79 3.88 -21.04 -9.67
CA LYS A 79 2.54 -21.41 -10.17
C LYS A 79 2.19 -20.65 -11.44
N ALA A 80 2.42 -19.32 -11.48
CA ALA A 80 2.13 -18.53 -12.67
C ALA A 80 2.98 -18.96 -13.87
N ALA A 81 4.28 -19.19 -13.67
CA ALA A 81 5.19 -19.67 -14.72
C ALA A 81 4.74 -21.06 -15.24
N LYS A 82 4.34 -21.97 -14.35
CA LYS A 82 3.81 -23.29 -14.73
C LYS A 82 2.52 -23.18 -15.55
N ALA A 83 1.63 -22.23 -15.20
CA ALA A 83 0.42 -22.00 -16.00
C ALA A 83 0.77 -21.54 -17.42
N ILE A 84 1.68 -20.59 -17.53
CA ILE A 84 2.11 -20.01 -18.80
C ILE A 84 2.77 -21.11 -19.68
N ASP A 85 3.68 -21.91 -19.10
CA ASP A 85 4.38 -22.97 -19.84
C ASP A 85 3.46 -24.13 -20.24
N LYS A 86 2.60 -24.60 -19.34
CA LYS A 86 1.81 -25.83 -19.55
C LYS A 86 0.41 -25.62 -20.11
N HIS A 87 -0.15 -24.40 -20.02
CA HIS A 87 -1.55 -24.17 -20.34
C HIS A 87 -1.79 -23.05 -21.34
N SER A 88 -0.74 -22.43 -21.93
CA SER A 88 -0.89 -21.45 -22.99
C SER A 88 -1.30 -22.15 -24.30
N ILE A 89 -2.36 -21.64 -24.93
CA ILE A 89 -2.88 -22.14 -26.19
C ILE A 89 -2.78 -21.02 -27.24
N THR A 90 -1.69 -21.02 -28.00
CA THR A 90 -1.45 -20.04 -29.09
C THR A 90 -1.84 -20.59 -30.45
N ALA A 91 -2.02 -21.93 -30.57
CA ALA A 91 -2.43 -22.59 -31.78
C ALA A 91 -3.80 -22.06 -32.27
N LYS A 92 -3.89 -21.71 -33.56
CA LYS A 92 -5.16 -21.21 -34.13
C LYS A 92 -6.20 -22.34 -34.23
N PRO A 93 -7.50 -22.03 -34.00
CA PRO A 93 -8.55 -23.01 -34.16
C PRO A 93 -8.69 -23.44 -35.63
N ARG A 94 -9.10 -24.70 -35.86
CA ARG A 94 -9.40 -25.17 -37.21
C ARG A 94 -10.44 -24.29 -37.88
N ARG A 95 -10.29 -24.05 -39.19
CA ARG A 95 -11.25 -23.24 -39.97
C ARG A 95 -12.62 -23.93 -39.99
N ARG A 96 -13.66 -23.19 -39.66
CA ARG A 96 -15.04 -23.65 -39.76
C ARG A 96 -15.63 -23.31 -41.13
N LYS A 97 -16.70 -24.03 -41.55
CA LYS A 97 -17.41 -23.76 -42.82
C LYS A 97 -17.97 -22.34 -42.90
N ASN A 98 -18.46 -21.81 -41.78
CA ASN A 98 -19.04 -20.44 -41.69
C ASN A 98 -17.95 -19.43 -41.30
N LYS A 99 -17.11 -19.00 -42.29
CA LYS A 99 -15.94 -18.14 -42.07
C LYS A 99 -16.26 -16.67 -41.82
N ASP A 100 -17.49 -16.23 -42.13
CA ASP A 100 -17.83 -14.80 -42.29
C ASP A 100 -18.44 -14.20 -41.04
N SER A 101 -18.72 -15.01 -40.01
CA SER A 101 -19.19 -14.50 -38.73
C SER A 101 -18.15 -13.58 -38.07
N LYS A 102 -18.54 -12.33 -37.80
CA LYS A 102 -17.73 -11.32 -37.12
C LYS A 102 -17.13 -11.84 -35.81
N ASN A 103 -17.92 -12.57 -35.04
CA ASN A 103 -17.49 -13.19 -33.77
C ASN A 103 -16.42 -14.26 -33.97
N TYR A 104 -16.51 -15.07 -35.03
CA TYR A 104 -15.49 -16.07 -35.32
C TYR A 104 -14.20 -15.44 -35.80
N GLN A 105 -14.25 -14.37 -36.59
CA GLN A 105 -13.06 -13.63 -37.03
C GLN A 105 -12.36 -12.97 -35.83
N THR A 106 -13.10 -12.31 -34.94
CA THR A 106 -12.56 -11.73 -33.70
C THR A 106 -11.94 -12.81 -32.81
N PHE A 107 -12.63 -13.93 -32.59
CA PHE A 107 -12.10 -15.05 -31.84
C PHE A 107 -10.78 -15.58 -32.45
N ARG A 108 -10.70 -15.71 -33.76
CA ARG A 108 -9.52 -16.22 -34.46
C ARG A 108 -8.33 -15.26 -34.44
N LYS A 109 -8.56 -13.96 -34.28
CA LYS A 109 -7.51 -12.94 -34.15
C LYS A 109 -6.79 -13.02 -32.80
N LYS A 110 -7.42 -13.61 -31.76
CA LYS A 110 -6.81 -13.74 -30.43
C LYS A 110 -5.41 -14.37 -30.53
N LYS A 111 -4.48 -13.87 -29.73
CA LYS A 111 -3.12 -14.39 -29.63
C LYS A 111 -3.02 -15.53 -28.62
N GLU A 112 -3.94 -15.56 -27.63
CA GLU A 112 -4.05 -16.57 -26.58
C GLU A 112 -5.51 -17.03 -26.47
N PHE A 113 -5.72 -18.34 -26.31
CA PHE A 113 -7.04 -18.96 -26.25
C PHE A 113 -7.40 -19.54 -24.87
N ASN A 114 -6.44 -19.55 -23.93
CA ASN A 114 -6.74 -19.76 -22.52
C ASN A 114 -7.03 -18.41 -21.85
N ASN A 115 -8.30 -18.13 -21.61
CA ASN A 115 -8.79 -16.86 -21.05
C ASN A 115 -8.53 -16.68 -19.53
N GLN A 116 -7.65 -17.48 -18.93
CA GLN A 116 -7.23 -17.33 -17.54
C GLN A 116 -5.74 -16.94 -17.42
N LEU A 117 -4.99 -16.92 -18.53
CA LEU A 117 -3.56 -16.60 -18.49
C LEU A 117 -3.28 -15.11 -18.24
N ASP A 118 -4.17 -14.24 -18.66
CA ASP A 118 -4.14 -12.81 -18.35
C ASP A 118 -3.98 -12.59 -16.84
N LYS A 119 -4.78 -13.30 -16.03
CA LYS A 119 -4.75 -13.27 -14.56
C LYS A 119 -3.45 -13.87 -14.00
N CYS A 120 -2.93 -14.91 -14.63
CA CYS A 120 -1.66 -15.52 -14.22
C CYS A 120 -0.48 -14.59 -14.48
N TYR A 121 -0.44 -13.89 -15.63
CA TYR A 121 0.55 -12.86 -15.88
C TYR A 121 0.44 -11.69 -14.90
N LEU A 122 -0.79 -11.28 -14.55
CA LEU A 122 -1.00 -10.23 -13.56
C LEU A 122 -0.50 -10.65 -12.16
N LEU A 123 -0.77 -11.89 -11.74
CA LEU A 123 -0.21 -12.45 -10.51
C LEU A 123 1.32 -12.47 -10.54
N LEU A 124 1.91 -12.90 -11.65
CA LEU A 124 3.36 -12.93 -11.83
C LEU A 124 3.99 -11.53 -11.68
N GLY A 125 3.40 -10.54 -12.33
CA GLY A 125 3.84 -9.15 -12.22
C GLY A 125 3.74 -8.62 -10.79
N LYS A 126 2.64 -8.91 -10.08
CA LYS A 126 2.45 -8.54 -8.68
C LYS A 126 3.47 -9.22 -7.76
N ALA A 127 3.73 -10.52 -7.95
CA ALA A 127 4.72 -11.26 -7.17
C ALA A 127 6.14 -10.72 -7.36
N TYR A 128 6.53 -10.40 -8.60
CA TYR A 128 7.79 -9.71 -8.86
C TYR A 128 7.86 -8.35 -8.18
N PHE A 129 6.76 -7.58 -8.18
CA PHE A 129 6.68 -6.29 -7.50
C PHE A 129 6.95 -6.43 -5.99
N TYR A 130 6.25 -7.35 -5.30
CA TYR A 130 6.45 -7.56 -3.87
C TYR A 130 7.84 -8.14 -3.52
N LYS A 131 8.48 -8.83 -4.45
CA LYS A 131 9.90 -9.24 -4.33
C LYS A 131 10.89 -8.10 -4.66
N LYS A 132 10.41 -6.89 -4.89
CA LYS A 132 11.21 -5.72 -5.32
C LYS A 132 12.01 -5.97 -6.61
N LYS A 133 11.58 -6.95 -7.43
CA LYS A 133 12.10 -7.20 -8.78
C LYS A 133 11.36 -6.32 -9.80
N TYR A 134 11.44 -5.00 -9.61
CA TYR A 134 10.60 -4.03 -10.32
C TYR A 134 10.78 -4.04 -11.84
N THR A 135 12.00 -4.30 -12.34
CA THR A 135 12.25 -4.45 -13.79
C THR A 135 11.46 -5.62 -14.37
N MET A 136 11.45 -6.78 -13.67
CA MET A 136 10.68 -7.95 -14.12
C MET A 136 9.18 -7.69 -14.04
N ALA A 137 8.71 -7.03 -12.96
CA ALA A 137 7.31 -6.62 -12.82
C ALA A 137 6.89 -5.69 -13.97
N ASN A 138 7.68 -4.64 -14.26
CA ASN A 138 7.44 -3.70 -15.34
C ASN A 138 7.36 -4.40 -16.72
N ASN A 139 8.32 -5.26 -17.03
CA ASN A 139 8.33 -6.03 -18.28
C ASN A 139 7.07 -6.91 -18.39
N THR A 140 6.65 -7.55 -17.30
CA THR A 140 5.44 -8.38 -17.26
C THR A 140 4.19 -7.52 -17.50
N PHE A 141 4.06 -6.37 -16.83
CA PHE A 141 2.92 -5.47 -17.03
C PHE A 141 2.86 -4.89 -18.45
N ARG A 142 4.00 -4.51 -19.02
CA ARG A 142 4.08 -4.06 -20.43
C ARG A 142 3.75 -5.19 -21.42
N PHE A 143 4.11 -6.43 -21.10
CA PHE A 143 3.70 -7.59 -21.90
C PHE A 143 2.17 -7.73 -21.88
N ILE A 144 1.53 -7.64 -20.72
CA ILE A 144 0.06 -7.71 -20.62
C ILE A 144 -0.59 -6.60 -21.45
N GLN A 145 -0.10 -5.37 -21.37
CA GLN A 145 -0.64 -4.24 -22.16
C GLN A 145 -0.61 -4.51 -23.66
N ARG A 146 0.46 -5.15 -24.16
CA ARG A 146 0.58 -5.48 -25.60
C ARG A 146 -0.25 -6.68 -26.02
N GLN A 147 -0.39 -7.65 -25.11
CA GLN A 147 -1.04 -8.93 -25.42
C GLN A 147 -2.57 -8.87 -25.28
N TYR A 148 -3.08 -8.09 -24.32
CA TYR A 148 -4.47 -8.06 -23.89
C TYR A 148 -5.08 -6.64 -23.96
N ALA A 149 -4.63 -5.83 -24.89
CA ALA A 149 -5.01 -4.41 -25.03
C ALA A 149 -6.53 -4.17 -25.14
N GLU A 150 -7.29 -5.16 -25.56
CA GLU A 150 -8.76 -5.08 -25.74
C GLU A 150 -9.55 -5.18 -24.43
N ASP A 151 -8.92 -5.61 -23.33
CA ASP A 151 -9.56 -5.73 -21.99
C ASP A 151 -9.32 -4.46 -21.17
N GLU A 152 -10.25 -3.52 -21.24
CA GLU A 152 -10.17 -2.23 -20.53
C GLU A 152 -10.05 -2.38 -19.00
N ALA A 153 -10.77 -3.36 -18.42
CA ALA A 153 -10.75 -3.58 -16.98
C ALA A 153 -9.38 -4.08 -16.51
N LEU A 154 -8.77 -4.98 -17.28
CA LEU A 154 -7.42 -5.45 -17.06
C LEU A 154 -6.40 -4.34 -17.29
N MET A 155 -6.56 -3.55 -18.36
CA MET A 155 -5.65 -2.45 -18.67
C MET A 155 -5.60 -1.41 -17.56
N THR A 156 -6.72 -1.09 -16.96
CA THR A 156 -6.78 -0.19 -15.80
C THR A 156 -5.96 -0.75 -14.63
N GLU A 157 -6.16 -2.01 -14.27
CA GLU A 157 -5.42 -2.63 -13.17
C GLU A 157 -3.92 -2.72 -13.45
N VAL A 158 -3.54 -3.13 -14.65
CA VAL A 158 -2.14 -3.21 -15.11
C VAL A 158 -1.49 -1.83 -15.09
N SER A 159 -2.19 -0.78 -15.51
CA SER A 159 -1.68 0.59 -15.50
C SER A 159 -1.40 1.09 -14.08
N ILE A 160 -2.26 0.75 -13.11
CA ILE A 160 -2.01 1.08 -11.69
C ILE A 160 -0.73 0.39 -11.18
N TRP A 161 -0.54 -0.90 -11.49
CA TRP A 161 0.64 -1.64 -11.07
C TRP A 161 1.92 -1.18 -11.79
N LEU A 162 1.81 -0.83 -13.06
CA LEU A 162 2.92 -0.27 -13.83
C LEU A 162 3.32 1.11 -13.27
N PHE A 163 2.36 1.97 -12.98
CA PHE A 163 2.58 3.26 -12.32
C PHE A 163 3.35 3.08 -10.99
N ARG A 164 2.87 2.20 -10.11
CA ARG A 164 3.55 1.87 -8.86
C ARG A 164 4.97 1.35 -9.08
N SER A 165 5.15 0.44 -10.04
CA SER A 165 6.46 -0.15 -10.34
C SER A 165 7.46 0.88 -10.84
N LEU A 166 7.03 1.83 -11.67
CA LEU A 166 7.86 2.92 -12.15
C LEU A 166 8.20 3.92 -11.04
N THR A 167 7.26 4.20 -10.15
CA THR A 167 7.49 5.04 -8.95
C THR A 167 8.55 4.42 -8.05
N GLU A 168 8.47 3.10 -7.79
CA GLU A 168 9.49 2.37 -7.03
C GLU A 168 10.88 2.38 -7.69
N MET A 169 10.94 2.45 -9.01
CA MET A 169 12.19 2.54 -9.78
C MET A 169 12.74 3.98 -9.88
N GLY A 170 12.06 4.98 -9.32
CA GLY A 170 12.42 6.40 -9.47
C GLY A 170 12.20 6.95 -10.89
N ARG A 171 11.47 6.22 -11.77
CA ARG A 171 11.18 6.64 -13.14
C ARG A 171 9.95 7.54 -13.18
N TYR A 172 10.06 8.69 -12.50
CA TYR A 172 8.93 9.57 -12.23
C TYR A 172 8.27 10.15 -13.47
N GLU A 173 9.05 10.51 -14.50
CA GLU A 173 8.49 11.02 -15.76
C GLU A 173 7.59 10.01 -16.49
N GLU A 174 8.02 8.74 -16.52
CA GLU A 174 7.20 7.70 -17.16
C GLU A 174 5.97 7.36 -16.30
N ALA A 175 6.14 7.37 -14.98
CA ALA A 175 5.05 7.19 -14.04
C ALA A 175 3.99 8.29 -14.22
N ALA A 176 4.39 9.56 -14.33
CA ALA A 176 3.49 10.69 -14.54
C ALA A 176 2.64 10.53 -15.81
N ARG A 177 3.23 10.12 -16.93
CA ARG A 177 2.48 9.85 -18.17
C ARG A 177 1.40 8.78 -18.03
N ILE A 178 1.60 7.81 -17.13
CA ILE A 178 0.58 6.78 -16.83
C ILE A 178 -0.46 7.35 -15.88
N MET A 179 -0.03 8.13 -14.90
CA MET A 179 -0.90 8.77 -13.91
C MET A 179 -1.96 9.65 -14.59
N ASP A 180 -1.58 10.43 -15.61
CA ASP A 180 -2.48 11.31 -16.36
C ASP A 180 -3.60 10.54 -17.08
N ARG A 181 -3.33 9.29 -17.48
CA ARG A 181 -4.30 8.41 -18.14
C ARG A 181 -5.23 7.69 -17.17
N LEU A 182 -4.90 7.66 -15.88
CA LEU A 182 -5.70 7.05 -14.83
C LEU A 182 -6.74 8.03 -14.30
N ASP A 183 -7.64 8.51 -15.17
CA ASP A 183 -8.72 9.41 -14.75
C ASP A 183 -9.73 8.70 -13.85
N GLY A 184 -10.12 9.37 -12.77
CA GLY A 184 -10.97 8.82 -11.71
C GLY A 184 -12.43 8.59 -12.08
N SER A 185 -12.93 9.14 -13.21
CA SER A 185 -14.36 9.14 -13.55
C SER A 185 -14.92 7.74 -13.85
N THR A 186 -14.14 6.87 -14.49
CA THR A 186 -14.55 5.51 -14.89
C THR A 186 -14.13 4.43 -13.90
N LEU A 187 -13.29 4.76 -12.91
CA LEU A 187 -12.69 3.80 -12.00
C LEU A 187 -13.70 3.26 -10.96
N LYS A 188 -13.68 1.96 -10.72
CA LYS A 188 -14.38 1.34 -9.58
C LYS A 188 -13.80 1.86 -8.26
N ARG A 189 -14.60 1.87 -7.19
CA ARG A 189 -14.16 2.40 -5.87
C ARG A 189 -12.80 1.83 -5.40
N LYS A 190 -12.58 0.51 -5.52
CA LYS A 190 -11.31 -0.13 -5.16
C LYS A 190 -10.13 0.41 -5.99
N GLN A 191 -10.34 0.64 -7.27
CA GLN A 191 -9.34 1.22 -8.15
C GLN A 191 -9.05 2.68 -7.78
N ARG A 192 -10.10 3.48 -7.47
CA ARG A 192 -9.92 4.85 -6.96
C ARG A 192 -9.10 4.91 -5.68
N GLU A 193 -9.34 3.98 -4.74
CA GLU A 193 -8.54 3.87 -3.51
C GLU A 193 -7.06 3.55 -3.85
N MET A 194 -6.82 2.60 -4.75
CA MET A 194 -5.46 2.25 -5.16
C MET A 194 -4.74 3.36 -5.93
N VAL A 195 -5.44 4.07 -6.81
CA VAL A 195 -4.89 5.21 -7.56
C VAL A 195 -4.54 6.34 -6.60
N ALA A 196 -5.44 6.69 -5.68
CA ALA A 196 -5.17 7.73 -4.68
C ALA A 196 -3.96 7.37 -3.80
N ALA A 197 -3.85 6.12 -3.35
CA ALA A 197 -2.68 5.66 -2.60
C ALA A 197 -1.40 5.74 -3.44
N ALA A 198 -1.44 5.30 -4.70
CA ALA A 198 -0.28 5.31 -5.58
C ALA A 198 0.17 6.74 -5.94
N ARG A 199 -0.76 7.68 -6.14
CA ARG A 199 -0.47 9.09 -6.37
C ARG A 199 0.10 9.75 -5.11
N THR A 200 -0.45 9.46 -3.94
CA THR A 200 0.13 9.92 -2.67
C THR A 200 1.58 9.46 -2.53
N ASP A 201 1.85 8.17 -2.79
CA ASP A 201 3.21 7.61 -2.71
C ASP A 201 4.17 8.26 -3.71
N PHE A 202 3.70 8.49 -4.93
CA PHE A 202 4.45 9.17 -6.00
C PHE A 202 4.90 10.58 -5.60
N TYR A 203 4.01 11.37 -5.02
CA TYR A 203 4.34 12.73 -4.58
C TYR A 203 5.19 12.73 -3.30
N VAL A 204 4.88 11.85 -2.33
CA VAL A 204 5.64 11.73 -1.09
C VAL A 204 7.10 11.37 -1.35
N ARG A 205 7.38 10.45 -2.28
CA ARG A 205 8.75 10.06 -2.64
C ARG A 205 9.57 11.16 -3.29
N GLN A 206 8.91 12.14 -3.87
CA GLN A 206 9.54 13.32 -4.46
C GLN A 206 9.60 14.51 -3.51
N GLY A 207 9.12 14.37 -2.26
CA GLY A 207 9.03 15.48 -1.30
C GLY A 207 7.96 16.53 -1.64
N MET A 208 7.08 16.22 -2.59
CA MET A 208 6.03 17.13 -3.08
C MET A 208 4.78 17.01 -2.18
N TYR A 209 4.90 17.46 -0.93
CA TYR A 209 3.86 17.22 0.09
C TYR A 209 2.57 18.00 -0.18
N GLU A 210 2.68 19.19 -0.71
CA GLU A 210 1.52 20.01 -1.13
C GLU A 210 0.62 19.24 -2.11
N GLN A 211 1.23 18.57 -3.11
CA GLN A 211 0.52 17.75 -4.09
C GLN A 211 0.08 16.39 -3.52
N ALA A 212 0.79 15.87 -2.52
CA ALA A 212 0.43 14.62 -1.86
C ALA A 212 -0.83 14.74 -1.01
N ILE A 213 -1.08 15.88 -0.38
CA ILE A 213 -2.22 16.12 0.53
C ILE A 213 -3.57 15.85 -0.14
N PRO A 214 -3.94 16.46 -1.29
CA PRO A 214 -5.24 16.22 -1.91
C PRO A 214 -5.44 14.76 -2.32
N GLU A 215 -4.39 14.04 -2.71
CA GLU A 215 -4.49 12.62 -3.02
C GLU A 215 -4.63 11.76 -1.74
N ALA A 216 -3.93 12.10 -0.66
CA ALA A 216 -4.11 11.46 0.64
C ALA A 216 -5.52 11.70 1.21
N GLU A 217 -6.09 12.87 1.08
CA GLU A 217 -7.49 13.13 1.41
C GLU A 217 -8.45 12.28 0.59
N ARG A 218 -8.19 12.16 -0.73
CA ARG A 218 -8.96 11.28 -1.62
C ARG A 218 -8.86 9.83 -1.18
N LEU A 219 -7.66 9.38 -0.78
CA LEU A 219 -7.41 8.06 -0.22
C LEU A 219 -8.25 7.81 1.05
N VAL A 220 -8.24 8.75 1.99
CA VAL A 220 -9.07 8.67 3.22
C VAL A 220 -10.56 8.63 2.91
N ARG A 221 -11.04 9.42 1.92
CA ARG A 221 -12.46 9.42 1.50
C ARG A 221 -12.87 8.10 0.87
N THR A 222 -12.04 7.52 0.00
CA THR A 222 -12.36 6.28 -0.75
C THR A 222 -12.17 5.02 0.08
N CYS A 223 -11.30 5.04 1.11
CA CYS A 223 -11.04 3.92 1.99
C CYS A 223 -12.25 3.62 2.89
N LYS A 224 -12.81 2.41 2.75
CA LYS A 224 -13.90 1.89 3.60
C LYS A 224 -13.40 0.97 4.72
N SER A 225 -12.13 0.60 4.71
CA SER A 225 -11.57 -0.29 5.73
C SER A 225 -11.45 0.44 7.06
N ILE A 226 -12.19 0.00 8.06
CA ILE A 226 -12.14 0.52 9.43
C ILE A 226 -10.72 0.37 10.01
N LYS A 227 -9.98 -0.67 9.64
CA LYS A 227 -8.61 -0.91 10.11
C LYS A 227 -7.57 -0.02 9.42
N ARG A 228 -7.69 0.20 8.10
CA ARG A 228 -6.70 0.99 7.34
C ARG A 228 -6.94 2.49 7.38
N LYS A 229 -8.20 2.93 7.47
CA LYS A 229 -8.57 4.34 7.45
C LYS A 229 -7.91 5.17 8.57
N PRO A 230 -7.78 4.69 9.83
CA PRO A 230 -7.03 5.39 10.86
C PRO A 230 -5.56 5.63 10.48
N ARG A 231 -4.87 4.63 9.91
CA ARG A 231 -3.50 4.74 9.43
C ARG A 231 -3.35 5.81 8.35
N TYR A 232 -4.27 5.85 7.41
CA TYR A 232 -4.26 6.90 6.37
C TYR A 232 -4.55 8.29 6.92
N ASN A 233 -5.39 8.42 7.96
CA ASN A 233 -5.56 9.70 8.65
C ASN A 233 -4.28 10.12 9.41
N PHE A 234 -3.54 9.17 9.98
CA PHE A 234 -2.27 9.46 10.63
C PHE A 234 -1.24 9.95 9.59
N LEU A 235 -1.07 9.23 8.47
CA LEU A 235 -0.21 9.67 7.36
C LEU A 235 -0.60 11.07 6.86
N LEU A 236 -1.89 11.31 6.63
CA LEU A 236 -2.39 12.62 6.20
C LEU A 236 -2.05 13.71 7.20
N SER A 237 -2.11 13.43 8.52
CA SER A 237 -1.70 14.39 9.53
C SER A 237 -0.22 14.74 9.46
N GLN A 238 0.63 13.76 9.18
CA GLN A 238 2.06 13.98 9.01
C GLN A 238 2.36 14.86 7.76
N LEU A 239 1.60 14.67 6.68
CA LEU A 239 1.71 15.52 5.49
C LEU A 239 1.28 16.95 5.79
N TYR A 240 0.17 17.15 6.53
CA TYR A 240 -0.25 18.48 6.97
C TYR A 240 0.80 19.17 7.86
N VAL A 241 1.47 18.42 8.75
CA VAL A 241 2.57 18.96 9.58
C VAL A 241 3.74 19.42 8.69
N LYS A 242 4.09 18.66 7.65
CA LYS A 242 5.15 19.03 6.69
C LYS A 242 4.86 20.36 5.97
N GLU A 243 3.59 20.69 5.78
CA GLU A 243 3.11 21.92 5.15
C GLU A 243 2.62 22.98 6.18
N ASN A 244 2.99 22.85 7.46
CA ASN A 244 2.63 23.77 8.55
C ASN A 244 1.12 23.99 8.72
N GLN A 245 0.29 23.01 8.35
CA GLN A 245 -1.17 23.04 8.46
C GLN A 245 -1.65 22.38 9.77
N ASP A 246 -1.24 22.92 10.92
CA ASP A 246 -1.44 22.31 12.25
C ASP A 246 -2.91 22.04 12.58
N GLY A 247 -3.82 22.94 12.21
CA GLY A 247 -5.26 22.73 12.44
C GLY A 247 -5.83 21.51 11.70
N ALA A 248 -5.44 21.32 10.44
CA ALA A 248 -5.83 20.18 9.63
C ALA A 248 -5.17 18.89 10.14
N ALA A 249 -3.88 18.95 10.53
CA ALA A 249 -3.15 17.86 11.13
C ALA A 249 -3.85 17.33 12.39
N LYS A 250 -4.24 18.22 13.30
CA LYS A 250 -4.97 17.88 14.51
C LYS A 250 -6.30 17.19 14.24
N LEU A 251 -7.06 17.67 13.25
CA LEU A 251 -8.33 17.03 12.86
C LEU A 251 -8.10 15.64 12.28
N ALA A 252 -7.05 15.44 11.50
CA ALA A 252 -6.68 14.14 10.95
C ALA A 252 -6.24 13.16 12.06
N LEU A 253 -5.42 13.61 13.03
CA LEU A 253 -5.03 12.83 14.20
C LEU A 253 -6.24 12.42 15.06
N LYS A 254 -7.19 13.34 15.28
CA LYS A 254 -8.44 13.04 15.98
C LYS A 254 -9.23 11.92 15.27
N LYS A 255 -9.25 11.93 13.94
CA LYS A 255 -9.89 10.84 13.15
C LYS A 255 -9.10 9.54 13.24
N ALA A 256 -7.77 9.58 13.31
CA ALA A 256 -6.92 8.39 13.50
C ALA A 256 -7.18 7.71 14.85
N THR A 257 -7.52 8.46 15.90
CA THR A 257 -7.82 7.89 17.23
C THR A 257 -9.24 7.34 17.39
N ARG A 258 -10.11 7.46 16.39
CA ARG A 258 -11.53 7.11 16.50
C ARG A 258 -11.77 5.63 16.82
N PHE A 259 -10.92 4.74 16.30
CA PHE A 259 -10.99 3.30 16.52
C PHE A 259 -9.67 2.83 17.14
N ASN A 260 -9.74 2.14 18.27
CA ASN A 260 -8.55 1.70 19.01
C ASN A 260 -8.06 0.33 18.53
N PHE A 261 -7.79 0.18 17.23
CA PHE A 261 -7.28 -1.08 16.66
C PHE A 261 -5.78 -1.28 16.84
N ASN A 262 -5.03 -0.19 16.99
CA ASN A 262 -3.59 -0.22 17.22
C ASN A 262 -3.27 0.80 18.31
N TYR A 263 -2.86 0.27 19.47
CA TYR A 263 -2.57 1.09 20.65
C TYR A 263 -1.46 2.10 20.39
N GLU A 264 -0.37 1.65 19.77
CA GLU A 264 0.80 2.48 19.47
C GLU A 264 0.46 3.63 18.52
N MET A 265 -0.33 3.38 17.48
CA MET A 265 -0.81 4.43 16.58
C MET A 265 -1.67 5.46 17.33
N VAL A 266 -2.59 5.00 18.17
CA VAL A 266 -3.45 5.90 18.96
C VAL A 266 -2.64 6.70 19.97
N PHE A 267 -1.63 6.08 20.59
CA PHE A 267 -0.68 6.74 21.46
C PHE A 267 0.06 7.87 20.71
N ASN A 268 0.71 7.53 19.58
CA ASN A 268 1.45 8.50 18.77
C ASN A 268 0.55 9.62 18.20
N ALA A 269 -0.69 9.30 17.83
CA ALA A 269 -1.65 10.31 17.40
C ALA A 269 -2.00 11.30 18.52
N ARG A 270 -2.07 10.85 19.76
CA ARG A 270 -2.29 11.73 20.92
C ARG A 270 -1.07 12.59 21.22
N ILE A 271 0.13 12.03 21.11
CA ILE A 271 1.39 12.80 21.22
C ILE A 271 1.45 13.85 20.11
N GLY A 272 1.18 13.48 18.86
CA GLY A 272 1.19 14.42 17.72
C GLY A 272 0.16 15.55 17.84
N MET A 273 -0.99 15.30 18.51
CA MET A 273 -1.94 16.40 18.78
C MET A 273 -1.38 17.46 19.74
N ALA A 274 -0.41 17.12 20.58
CA ALA A 274 0.27 18.11 21.42
C ALA A 274 1.23 18.99 20.59
N SER A 275 1.88 18.44 19.58
CA SER A 275 2.73 19.22 18.68
C SER A 275 1.91 20.23 17.85
N ALA A 276 0.67 19.87 17.48
CA ALA A 276 -0.30 20.73 16.82
C ALA A 276 -1.23 21.49 17.81
N TYR A 277 -0.76 21.66 19.05
CA TYR A 277 -1.52 22.38 20.08
C TYR A 277 -1.73 23.85 19.70
N GLN A 278 -2.96 24.32 19.90
CA GLN A 278 -3.33 25.74 19.81
C GLN A 278 -3.86 26.19 21.17
N GLU A 279 -3.74 27.48 21.46
CA GLU A 279 -4.21 28.06 22.71
C GLU A 279 -5.70 27.75 22.95
N GLY A 280 -6.05 27.28 24.15
CA GLY A 280 -7.40 26.85 24.48
C GLY A 280 -7.68 25.34 24.40
N ASP A 281 -6.73 24.50 23.96
CA ASP A 281 -6.89 23.04 23.81
C ASP A 281 -6.73 22.22 25.11
N ALA A 282 -7.37 22.64 26.18
CA ALA A 282 -7.31 21.94 27.50
C ALA A 282 -7.62 20.42 27.42
N ALA A 283 -8.40 20.00 26.40
CA ALA A 283 -8.73 18.60 26.22
C ALA A 283 -7.54 17.70 25.83
N VAL A 284 -6.54 18.23 25.10
CA VAL A 284 -5.33 17.50 24.71
C VAL A 284 -4.48 17.24 25.94
N GLU A 285 -4.20 18.27 26.72
CA GLU A 285 -3.43 18.20 27.95
C GLU A 285 -4.05 17.24 28.96
N LYS A 286 -5.38 17.32 29.19
CA LYS A 286 -6.11 16.39 30.08
C LYS A 286 -5.93 14.93 29.64
N LYS A 287 -5.93 14.67 28.35
CA LYS A 287 -5.70 13.33 27.79
C LYS A 287 -4.27 12.85 28.04
N LEU A 288 -3.26 13.69 27.82
CA LEU A 288 -1.86 13.36 28.09
C LEU A 288 -1.63 13.08 29.59
N LYS A 289 -2.15 13.91 30.47
CA LYS A 289 -2.10 13.69 31.92
C LYS A 289 -2.79 12.37 32.34
N LYS A 290 -3.89 11.99 31.67
CA LYS A 290 -4.52 10.67 31.87
C LYS A 290 -3.62 9.53 31.38
N MET A 291 -2.89 9.71 30.27
CA MET A 291 -1.97 8.70 29.76
C MET A 291 -0.80 8.42 30.69
N LEU A 292 -0.30 9.40 31.43
CA LEU A 292 0.74 9.20 32.47
C LEU A 292 0.29 8.26 33.61
N ARG A 293 -1.01 8.15 33.85
CA ARG A 293 -1.57 7.27 34.89
C ARG A 293 -1.87 5.85 34.40
N ASP A 294 -1.72 5.59 33.13
CA ASP A 294 -1.99 4.29 32.51
C ASP A 294 -0.70 3.49 32.47
N SER A 295 -0.64 2.36 33.20
CA SER A 295 0.54 1.49 33.31
C SER A 295 1.06 0.99 31.96
N ARG A 296 0.20 0.92 30.93
CA ARG A 296 0.61 0.56 29.57
C ARG A 296 1.55 1.58 28.93
N ASN A 297 1.66 2.77 29.50
CA ASN A 297 2.53 3.84 28.99
C ASN A 297 3.79 4.04 29.85
N GLU A 298 4.10 3.14 30.75
CA GLU A 298 5.25 3.28 31.64
C GLU A 298 6.56 3.47 30.87
N GLU A 299 6.75 2.69 29.81
CA GLU A 299 7.92 2.78 28.91
C GLU A 299 7.90 4.02 27.98
N PHE A 300 6.79 4.77 27.94
CA PHE A 300 6.59 5.91 27.05
C PHE A 300 6.36 7.22 27.81
N GLN A 301 6.60 7.26 29.11
CA GLN A 301 6.36 8.45 29.91
C GLN A 301 7.25 9.63 29.50
N ASP A 302 8.48 9.34 29.04
CA ASP A 302 9.40 10.31 28.46
C ASP A 302 8.75 11.12 27.34
N ARG A 303 8.09 10.48 26.40
CA ARG A 303 7.39 11.10 25.27
C ARG A 303 6.17 11.89 25.70
N ILE A 304 5.47 11.44 26.74
CA ILE A 304 4.30 12.16 27.28
C ILE A 304 4.74 13.42 28.00
N TYR A 305 5.81 13.36 28.82
CA TYR A 305 6.37 14.53 29.47
C TYR A 305 6.90 15.55 28.45
N TYR A 306 7.61 15.10 27.43
CA TYR A 306 8.06 15.94 26.32
C TYR A 306 6.90 16.66 25.61
N ALA A 307 5.81 15.93 25.34
CA ALA A 307 4.62 16.48 24.69
C ALA A 307 3.93 17.53 25.59
N LEU A 308 3.86 17.31 26.91
CA LEU A 308 3.34 18.28 27.88
C LEU A 308 4.26 19.50 27.98
N ALA A 309 5.57 19.31 27.97
CA ALA A 309 6.55 20.39 27.96
C ALA A 309 6.36 21.31 26.75
N ASN A 310 6.18 20.72 25.55
CA ASN A 310 5.90 21.48 24.34
C ASN A 310 4.60 22.32 24.42
N ILE A 311 3.59 21.86 25.15
CA ILE A 311 2.35 22.62 25.40
C ILE A 311 2.66 23.82 26.31
N GLU A 312 3.40 23.60 27.41
CA GLU A 312 3.75 24.71 28.32
C GLU A 312 4.66 25.73 27.63
N ASN A 313 5.60 25.29 26.83
CA ASN A 313 6.45 26.18 26.01
C ASN A 313 5.62 27.05 25.07
N LYS A 314 4.65 26.48 24.36
CA LYS A 314 3.73 27.24 23.48
C LYS A 314 2.85 28.24 24.25
N ARG A 315 2.64 28.06 25.53
CA ARG A 315 1.94 28.98 26.43
C ARG A 315 2.85 30.09 26.98
N GLY A 316 4.15 30.04 26.70
CA GLY A 316 5.13 30.94 27.28
C GLY A 316 5.48 30.63 28.76
N ASN A 317 5.08 29.46 29.27
CA ASN A 317 5.45 29.01 30.61
C ASN A 317 6.81 28.27 30.57
N GLU A 318 7.88 29.01 30.51
CA GLU A 318 9.23 28.47 30.37
C GLU A 318 9.65 27.60 31.55
N GLU A 319 9.39 28.01 32.81
CA GLU A 319 9.71 27.22 33.99
C GLU A 319 8.95 25.89 34.02
N GLY A 320 7.65 25.92 33.70
CA GLY A 320 6.83 24.72 33.59
C GLY A 320 7.32 23.79 32.48
N ALA A 321 7.71 24.34 31.34
CA ALA A 321 8.24 23.60 30.22
C ALA A 321 9.59 22.92 30.57
N ALA A 322 10.54 23.68 31.14
CA ALA A 322 11.84 23.15 31.57
C ALA A 322 11.71 22.02 32.59
N GLY A 323 10.81 22.17 33.59
CA GLY A 323 10.54 21.12 34.58
C GLY A 323 9.97 19.84 33.96
N LEU A 324 9.16 19.95 32.91
CA LEU A 324 8.61 18.81 32.19
C LEU A 324 9.62 18.16 31.23
N TYR A 325 10.51 18.93 30.58
CA TYR A 325 11.62 18.37 29.81
C TYR A 325 12.57 17.59 30.71
N TRP A 326 12.89 18.09 31.91
CA TRP A 326 13.65 17.34 32.92
C TRP A 326 12.99 16.00 33.26
N LYS A 327 11.69 15.99 33.51
CA LYS A 327 10.94 14.74 33.74
C LYS A 327 11.02 13.79 32.54
N SER A 328 10.99 14.31 31.32
CA SER A 328 11.16 13.52 30.10
C SER A 328 12.54 12.84 30.05
N VAL A 329 13.60 13.57 30.36
CA VAL A 329 14.97 13.01 30.44
C VAL A 329 15.07 11.85 31.42
N HIS A 330 14.53 12.03 32.63
CA HIS A 330 14.61 11.01 33.69
C HIS A 330 13.68 9.83 33.49
N ALA A 331 12.56 10.02 32.77
CA ALA A 331 11.63 8.94 32.44
C ALA A 331 12.05 8.13 31.20
N SER A 332 13.11 8.54 30.52
CA SER A 332 13.60 7.86 29.31
C SER A 332 14.34 6.57 29.72
N VAL A 333 13.77 5.43 29.32
CA VAL A 333 14.37 4.11 29.49
C VAL A 333 14.65 3.56 28.10
N ASP A 334 15.92 3.30 27.78
CA ASP A 334 16.38 2.77 26.50
C ASP A 334 15.93 3.58 25.25
N ASN A 335 15.70 4.90 25.40
CA ASN A 335 15.25 5.79 24.35
C ASN A 335 16.16 7.03 24.24
N ASP A 336 17.43 6.80 23.85
CA ASP A 336 18.47 7.83 23.75
C ASP A 336 18.05 8.99 22.85
N ASN A 337 17.28 8.71 21.78
CA ASN A 337 16.80 9.75 20.87
C ASN A 337 15.84 10.72 21.55
N GLN A 338 14.89 10.21 22.36
CA GLN A 338 13.97 11.09 23.09
C GLN A 338 14.68 11.85 24.19
N GLN A 339 15.63 11.19 24.87
CA GLN A 339 16.46 11.84 25.87
C GLN A 339 17.27 12.99 25.28
N ALA A 340 17.93 12.76 24.14
CA ALA A 340 18.69 13.79 23.42
C ALA A 340 17.80 14.97 22.98
N LEU A 341 16.60 14.70 22.45
CA LEU A 341 15.64 15.75 22.11
C LEU A 341 15.23 16.61 23.30
N SER A 342 15.07 15.99 24.46
CA SER A 342 14.70 16.69 25.69
C SER A 342 15.86 17.54 26.22
N PHE A 343 17.11 17.07 26.14
CA PHE A 343 18.31 17.85 26.48
C PHE A 343 18.50 19.05 25.54
N VAL A 344 18.31 18.86 24.23
CA VAL A 344 18.39 19.98 23.27
C VAL A 344 17.38 21.06 23.64
N LYS A 345 16.15 20.67 24.00
CA LYS A 345 15.13 21.62 24.43
C LYS A 345 15.45 22.29 25.78
N LEU A 346 16.09 21.60 26.71
CA LEU A 346 16.56 22.19 27.95
C LEU A 346 17.70 23.21 27.73
N GLY A 347 18.49 23.03 26.68
CA GLY A 347 19.54 23.99 26.30
C GLY A 347 19.01 25.32 25.75
N ASP A 348 17.72 25.39 25.41
CA ASP A 348 17.05 26.61 24.97
C ASP A 348 16.65 27.52 26.17
N TYR A 349 16.73 27.03 27.42
CA TYR A 349 16.37 27.70 28.70
C TYR A 349 17.60 27.94 29.59
#